data_7b739912c1c18c0ea6e1782a4a3eba82
#
_entry.id   7b739912c1c18c0ea6e1782a4a3eba82
#
_cell.length_a   1.000
_cell.length_b   1.000
_cell.length_c   1.000
_cell.angle_alpha   90.00
_cell.angle_beta   90.00
_cell.angle_gamma   90.00
#
_symmetry.space_group_name_H-M   'P 1'
#
loop_
_entity.id
_entity.type
_entity.pdbx_description
1 polymer ?
#
loop_
_entity_poly.entity_id
_entity_poly.type
_entity_poly.pdbx_seq_one_letter_code
_entity_poly.pdbx_strand_id
1 'polypeptide(L)' 'MSESGYFTVNELASHFGVNPKTIYRRLWAKGIPAYKVGRIWRIAKKDIIWLNR' A
#
# COMPACT_ATOMS: atom_id res chain seq x y z
N MET A 1 -0.91 -6.93 -11.45
CA MET A 1 0.45 -6.48 -11.27
C MET A 1 0.58 -4.98 -11.43
N SER A 2 1.31 -4.38 -10.57
CA SER A 2 1.47 -2.94 -10.57
C SER A 2 2.62 -2.56 -11.49
N GLU A 3 2.39 -1.64 -12.41
CA GLU A 3 3.41 -1.30 -13.37
C GLU A 3 3.69 0.17 -13.50
N SER A 4 2.92 1.01 -12.92
CA SER A 4 3.14 2.45 -13.04
C SER A 4 3.78 3.05 -11.83
N GLY A 5 4.59 2.28 -11.12
CA GLY A 5 5.21 2.76 -9.92
C GLY A 5 4.29 2.76 -8.72
N TYR A 6 3.19 2.03 -8.79
CA TYR A 6 2.23 1.93 -7.69
C TYR A 6 1.89 0.47 -7.42
N PHE A 7 1.56 0.19 -6.16
CA PHE A 7 0.99 -1.09 -5.77
C PHE A 7 -0.39 -0.86 -5.19
N THR A 8 -1.30 -1.80 -5.43
CA THR A 8 -2.58 -1.76 -4.74
C THR A 8 -2.38 -2.26 -3.32
N VAL A 9 -3.32 -1.90 -2.43
CA VAL A 9 -3.26 -2.38 -1.06
C VAL A 9 -3.31 -3.91 -1.02
N ASN A 10 -4.13 -4.50 -1.89
CA ASN A 10 -4.23 -5.96 -1.94
C ASN A 10 -2.90 -6.60 -2.37
N GLU A 11 -2.23 -6.00 -3.33
CA GLU A 11 -0.93 -6.50 -3.76
C GLU A 11 0.08 -6.45 -2.63
N LEU A 12 0.09 -5.35 -1.90
CA LEU A 12 1.01 -5.21 -0.78
C LEU A 12 0.69 -6.19 0.33
N ALA A 13 -0.58 -6.37 0.64
CA ALA A 13 -0.98 -7.32 1.66
C ALA A 13 -0.50 -8.72 1.31
N SER A 14 -0.66 -9.09 0.06
CA SER A 14 -0.21 -10.40 -0.42
C SER A 14 1.31 -10.51 -0.34
N HIS A 15 1.99 -9.45 -0.72
CA HIS A 15 3.46 -9.43 -0.72
C HIS A 15 4.03 -9.59 0.69
N PHE A 16 3.42 -8.92 1.65
CA PHE A 16 3.88 -9.01 3.04
C PHE A 16 3.27 -10.16 3.80
N GLY A 17 2.31 -10.87 3.21
CA GLY A 17 1.67 -11.97 3.88
C GLY A 17 0.78 -11.54 5.04
N VAL A 18 0.13 -10.40 4.89
CA VAL A 18 -0.74 -9.86 5.94
C VAL A 18 -2.11 -9.53 5.37
N ASN A 19 -3.04 -9.25 6.25
CA ASN A 19 -4.38 -8.84 5.87
C ASN A 19 -4.36 -7.40 5.35
N PRO A 20 -5.18 -7.07 4.34
CA PRO A 20 -5.24 -5.69 3.85
C PRO A 20 -5.53 -4.66 4.93
N LYS A 21 -6.29 -5.01 5.95
CA LYS A 21 -6.54 -4.10 7.06
C LYS A 21 -5.26 -3.68 7.75
N THR A 22 -4.29 -4.59 7.82
CA THR A 22 -3.00 -4.29 8.43
C THR A 22 -2.26 -3.24 7.61
N ILE A 23 -2.39 -3.32 6.29
CA ILE A 23 -1.76 -2.34 5.41
C ILE A 23 -2.38 -0.95 5.66
N TYR A 24 -3.70 -0.87 5.74
CA TYR A 24 -4.37 0.40 6.00
C TYR A 24 -3.93 1.00 7.34
N ARG A 25 -3.83 0.17 8.36
CA ARG A 25 -3.38 0.63 9.68
C ARG A 25 -1.98 1.22 9.61
N ARG A 26 -1.10 0.55 8.89
CA ARG A 26 0.28 1.02 8.78
C ARG A 26 0.37 2.32 8.01
N LEU A 27 -0.44 2.44 6.97
CA LEU A 27 -0.48 3.67 6.21
C LEU A 27 -0.84 4.85 7.09
N TRP A 28 -1.88 4.67 7.90
CA TRP A 28 -2.34 5.76 8.77
C TRP A 28 -1.37 6.02 9.89
N ALA A 29 -0.81 4.96 10.48
CA ALA A 29 0.11 5.12 11.58
C ALA A 29 1.40 5.84 11.18
N LYS A 30 1.83 5.64 9.96
CA LYS A 30 3.08 6.23 9.46
C LYS A 30 2.84 7.48 8.63
N GLY A 31 1.60 7.85 8.42
CA GLY A 31 1.29 9.02 7.62
C GLY A 31 1.66 8.86 6.16
N ILE A 32 1.64 7.65 5.66
CA ILE A 32 1.98 7.38 4.26
C ILE A 32 0.78 7.67 3.38
N PRO A 33 0.93 8.48 2.34
CA PRO A 33 -0.19 8.81 1.48
C PRO A 33 -0.61 7.61 0.63
N ALA A 34 -1.90 7.48 0.43
CA ALA A 34 -2.45 6.50 -0.47
C ALA A 34 -3.38 7.23 -1.44
N TYR A 35 -3.41 6.76 -2.67
CA TYR A 35 -4.20 7.40 -3.72
C TYR A 35 -5.31 6.47 -4.15
N LYS A 36 -6.53 7.00 -4.15
CA LYS A 36 -7.69 6.21 -4.56
C LYS A 36 -7.99 6.48 -6.01
N VAL A 37 -7.89 5.45 -6.82
CA VAL A 37 -8.22 5.52 -8.24
C VAL A 37 -9.39 4.57 -8.46
N GLY A 38 -10.55 5.15 -8.72
CA GLY A 38 -11.77 4.36 -8.77
C GLY A 38 -12.09 3.83 -7.38
N ARG A 39 -12.10 2.53 -7.22
CA ARG A 39 -12.38 1.89 -5.94
C ARG A 39 -11.17 1.27 -5.31
N ILE A 40 -10.01 1.50 -5.91
CA ILE A 40 -8.80 0.81 -5.48
C ILE A 40 -7.82 1.80 -4.91
N TRP A 41 -7.36 1.53 -3.70
CA TRP A 41 -6.31 2.32 -3.08
C TRP A 41 -4.96 1.87 -3.60
N ARG A 42 -4.13 2.83 -3.94
CA ARG A 42 -2.80 2.58 -4.46
C ARG A 42 -1.76 3.34 -3.67
N ILE A 43 -0.58 2.74 -3.57
CA ILE A 43 0.53 3.33 -2.83
C ILE A 43 1.72 3.38 -3.76
N ALA A 44 2.40 4.53 -3.78
CA ALA A 44 3.58 4.68 -4.63
C ALA A 44 4.68 3.74 -4.16
N LYS A 45 5.40 3.16 -5.09
CA LYS A 45 6.50 2.25 -4.77
C LYS A 45 7.53 2.93 -3.87
N LYS A 46 7.77 4.19 -4.08
CA LYS A 46 8.74 4.93 -3.28
C LYS A 46 8.34 5.01 -1.81
N ASP A 47 7.05 4.87 -1.53
CA ASP A 47 6.56 4.94 -0.16
C ASP A 47 6.53 3.58 0.53
N ILE A 48 6.74 2.51 -0.20
CA ILE A 48 6.68 1.16 0.35
C ILE A 48 7.81 0.92 1.34
N ILE A 49 8.92 1.57 1.12
CA ILE A 49 10.06 1.44 2.02
C ILE A 49 9.68 1.85 3.44
N TRP A 50 8.77 2.80 3.58
CA TRP A 50 8.32 3.26 4.89
C TRP A 50 7.40 2.24 5.56
N LEU A 51 6.63 1.51 4.75
CA LEU A 51 5.79 0.44 5.28
C LEU A 51 6.61 -0.70 5.82
N ASN A 52 7.73 -0.95 5.19
CA ASN A 52 8.56 -2.08 5.54
C ASN A 52 9.43 -1.82 6.77
N ARG A 53 9.43 -0.62 7.26
CA ARG A 53 10.26 -0.26 8.42
C ARG A 53 9.45 -0.23 9.72
#